data_f3d2f219aed9de6fdc870d9ac2d7ae09
#
_entry.id   f3d2f219aed9de6fdc870d9ac2d7ae09
#
_cell.length_a   1.000
_cell.length_b   1.000
_cell.length_c   1.000
_cell.angle_alpha   90.00
_cell.angle_beta   90.00
_cell.angle_gamma   90.00
#
_symmetry.space_group_name_H-M   'P 1'
#
loop_
_entity.id
_entity.type
_entity.pdbx_description
1 polymer ?
#
loop_
_entity_poly.entity_id
_entity_poly.type
_entity_poly.pdbx_seq_one_letter_code
_entity_poly.pdbx_strand_id
1 'polypeptide(L)'
;GASEGFFSFQNALDDPAMLLHLDNGVFYEFVPLHERGDDDPTRLTVADVEPGVRYSLHVTSCSGLWSYEVGDVIRFTQTFPHKITVAGRTSDMIDEYGEAIYGDEVLAALKSACDATGAHVSDYHVAPRRTTNGDQPGHEWLIEFESAPDALDDFERALDEHLQDVNRHYHIRREGDALDGPHVSALPDGAFYNWLQATNDDISGQTKVPRMSAGRDVADGLLAAADRD
;
A
#
# COMPACT_ATOMS: atom_id res chain seq x y z
N GLY A 1 -3.72 15.95 2.34
CA GLY A 1 -4.03 16.71 1.12
C GLY A 1 -3.57 15.97 -0.12
N ALA A 2 -4.25 16.20 -1.24
CA ALA A 2 -3.92 15.66 -2.55
C ALA A 2 -3.83 16.82 -3.55
N SER A 3 -3.44 16.54 -4.81
CA SER A 3 -3.40 17.56 -5.87
C SER A 3 -4.79 18.17 -6.11
N GLU A 4 -5.82 17.38 -5.90
CA GLU A 4 -7.24 17.70 -6.11
C GLU A 4 -7.82 18.58 -5.01
N GLY A 5 -7.20 18.62 -3.81
CA GLY A 5 -7.68 19.44 -2.72
C GLY A 5 -7.12 19.08 -1.34
N PHE A 6 -7.55 19.87 -0.37
CA PHE A 6 -7.24 19.68 1.05
C PHE A 6 -8.44 19.06 1.75
N PHE A 7 -8.39 17.76 2.03
CA PHE A 7 -9.55 16.97 2.47
C PHE A 7 -9.60 16.70 3.96
N SER A 8 -8.45 16.64 4.63
CA SER A 8 -8.37 16.27 6.03
C SER A 8 -7.11 16.82 6.69
N PHE A 9 -7.13 16.92 8.00
CA PHE A 9 -5.98 17.35 8.80
C PHE A 9 -5.97 16.67 10.17
N GLN A 10 -4.77 16.43 10.70
CA GLN A 10 -4.62 15.92 12.05
C GLN A 10 -5.01 17.02 13.07
N ASN A 11 -5.96 16.72 13.94
CA ASN A 11 -6.49 17.66 14.92
C ASN A 11 -6.09 17.34 16.37
N ALA A 12 -5.30 16.27 16.59
CA ALA A 12 -4.75 15.90 17.88
C ALA A 12 -3.34 15.33 17.70
N LEU A 13 -2.41 15.60 18.62
CA LEU A 13 -1.01 15.22 18.48
C LEU A 13 -0.77 13.72 18.70
N ASP A 14 -1.62 13.10 19.50
CA ASP A 14 -1.55 11.69 19.91
C ASP A 14 -2.51 10.78 19.13
N ASP A 15 -3.24 11.33 18.16
CA ASP A 15 -4.15 10.60 17.29
C ASP A 15 -3.68 10.73 15.82
N PRO A 16 -3.23 9.64 15.18
CA PRO A 16 -2.80 9.66 13.77
C PRO A 16 -3.97 9.85 12.80
N ALA A 17 -5.21 9.67 13.25
CA ALA A 17 -6.38 9.88 12.41
C ALA A 17 -6.61 11.38 12.14
N MET A 18 -7.02 11.67 10.92
CA MET A 18 -7.25 13.03 10.43
C MET A 18 -8.75 13.35 10.44
N LEU A 19 -9.10 14.52 10.91
CA LEU A 19 -10.46 15.06 10.81
C LEU A 19 -10.80 15.32 9.34
N LEU A 20 -11.88 14.73 8.83
CA LEU A 20 -12.39 15.00 7.49
C LEU A 20 -13.03 16.38 7.44
N HIS A 21 -12.65 17.20 6.46
CA HIS A 21 -13.10 18.58 6.32
C HIS A 21 -14.39 18.63 5.47
N LEU A 22 -15.55 18.70 6.11
CA LEU A 22 -16.85 18.57 5.46
C LEU A 22 -17.44 19.89 4.93
N ASP A 23 -16.91 21.04 5.34
CA ASP A 23 -17.44 22.38 5.02
C ASP A 23 -16.53 23.18 4.07
N ASN A 24 -15.68 22.51 3.31
CA ASN A 24 -14.74 23.11 2.35
C ASN A 24 -15.27 23.22 0.92
N GLY A 25 -16.56 22.97 0.68
CA GLY A 25 -17.17 23.00 -0.66
C GLY A 25 -16.86 21.79 -1.52
N VAL A 26 -16.40 20.69 -0.93
CA VAL A 26 -16.19 19.39 -1.57
C VAL A 26 -17.33 18.46 -1.17
N PHE A 27 -17.94 17.81 -2.16
CA PHE A 27 -18.85 16.71 -1.94
C PHE A 27 -18.06 15.39 -2.04
N TYR A 28 -18.17 14.56 -1.02
CA TYR A 28 -17.46 13.29 -0.91
C TYR A 28 -18.36 12.11 -1.19
N GLU A 29 -17.85 11.18 -1.99
CA GLU A 29 -18.44 9.87 -2.23
C GLU A 29 -17.41 8.80 -1.85
N PHE A 30 -17.88 7.71 -1.27
CA PHE A 30 -17.06 6.61 -0.80
C PHE A 30 -17.53 5.31 -1.44
N VAL A 31 -16.68 4.71 -2.26
CA VAL A 31 -16.96 3.40 -2.89
C VAL A 31 -16.26 2.33 -2.05
N PRO A 32 -16.99 1.32 -1.51
CA PRO A 32 -16.35 0.19 -0.84
C PRO A 32 -15.27 -0.42 -1.73
N LEU A 33 -14.06 -0.63 -1.21
CA LEU A 33 -12.91 -0.98 -2.04
C LEU A 33 -13.12 -2.30 -2.80
N HIS A 34 -13.88 -3.24 -2.22
CA HIS A 34 -14.20 -4.53 -2.84
C HIS A 34 -15.19 -4.41 -4.03
N GLU A 35 -15.90 -3.29 -4.17
CA GLU A 35 -16.77 -2.99 -5.30
C GLU A 35 -16.09 -2.11 -6.36
N ARG A 36 -14.84 -1.71 -6.11
CA ARG A 36 -14.09 -0.91 -7.07
C ARG A 36 -13.84 -1.71 -8.35
N GLY A 37 -14.30 -1.20 -9.46
CA GLY A 37 -14.22 -1.87 -10.77
C GLY A 37 -15.51 -2.55 -11.19
N ASP A 38 -16.53 -2.62 -10.33
CA ASP A 38 -17.86 -3.02 -10.72
C ASP A 38 -18.47 -1.99 -11.67
N ASP A 39 -19.36 -2.43 -12.55
CA ASP A 39 -20.04 -1.54 -13.50
C ASP A 39 -20.95 -0.51 -12.80
N ASP A 40 -21.50 -0.85 -11.64
CA ASP A 40 -22.40 0.00 -10.85
C ASP A 40 -22.08 -0.12 -9.33
N PRO A 41 -20.94 0.41 -8.88
CA PRO A 41 -20.53 0.29 -7.49
C PRO A 41 -21.39 1.16 -6.58
N THR A 42 -21.59 0.73 -5.35
CA THR A 42 -22.30 1.50 -4.32
C THR A 42 -21.53 2.81 -4.03
N ARG A 43 -22.25 3.94 -4.08
CA ARG A 43 -21.70 5.26 -3.75
C ARG A 43 -22.30 5.76 -2.45
N LEU A 44 -21.52 5.69 -1.40
CA LEU A 44 -21.90 6.10 -0.06
C LEU A 44 -21.55 7.58 0.19
N THR A 45 -22.33 8.21 1.05
CA THR A 45 -22.00 9.53 1.61
C THR A 45 -21.40 9.39 3.00
N VAL A 46 -21.00 10.50 3.62
CA VAL A 46 -20.50 10.51 5.02
C VAL A 46 -21.52 9.97 6.03
N ALA A 47 -22.81 9.92 5.67
CA ALA A 47 -23.84 9.40 6.57
C ALA A 47 -23.89 7.86 6.58
N ASP A 48 -23.33 7.23 5.59
CA ASP A 48 -23.53 5.79 5.30
C ASP A 48 -22.24 4.97 5.55
N VAL A 49 -21.12 5.65 5.81
CA VAL A 49 -19.81 4.99 5.99
C VAL A 49 -19.68 4.29 7.34
N GLU A 50 -18.91 3.22 7.38
CA GLU A 50 -18.66 2.41 8.57
C GLU A 50 -17.18 2.47 8.98
N PRO A 51 -16.87 2.54 10.29
CA PRO A 51 -15.50 2.44 10.77
C PRO A 51 -14.86 1.09 10.41
N GLY A 52 -13.57 1.14 10.05
CA GLY A 52 -12.79 -0.06 9.70
C GLY A 52 -12.91 -0.51 8.26
N VAL A 53 -13.95 -0.10 7.53
CA VAL A 53 -14.11 -0.43 6.10
C VAL A 53 -13.19 0.45 5.26
N ARG A 54 -12.58 -0.12 4.21
CA ARG A 54 -11.77 0.60 3.23
C ARG A 54 -12.65 1.11 2.09
N TYR A 55 -12.43 2.36 1.72
CA TYR A 55 -13.16 3.03 0.64
C TYR A 55 -12.20 3.69 -0.34
N SER A 56 -12.50 3.59 -1.63
CA SER A 56 -11.96 4.50 -2.65
C SER A 56 -12.62 5.87 -2.48
N LEU A 57 -11.80 6.92 -2.40
CA LEU A 57 -12.26 8.29 -2.23
C LEU A 57 -12.59 8.93 -3.58
N HIS A 58 -13.82 9.41 -3.72
CA HIS A 58 -14.28 10.18 -4.87
C HIS A 58 -14.71 11.57 -4.43
N VAL A 59 -14.48 12.57 -5.27
CA VAL A 59 -14.78 13.96 -4.94
C VAL A 59 -15.48 14.68 -6.08
N THR A 60 -16.44 15.54 -5.71
CA THR A 60 -17.02 16.54 -6.60
C THR A 60 -16.72 17.91 -6.01
N SER A 61 -16.17 18.82 -6.82
CA SER A 61 -15.76 20.16 -6.36
C SER A 61 -16.05 21.24 -7.37
N CYS A 62 -16.05 22.50 -6.91
CA CYS A 62 -16.23 23.66 -7.76
C CYS A 62 -15.07 23.90 -8.76
N SER A 63 -13.95 23.20 -8.62
CA SER A 63 -12.83 23.23 -9.58
C SER A 63 -13.10 22.41 -10.87
N GLY A 64 -14.28 21.78 -10.98
CA GLY A 64 -14.69 21.03 -12.17
C GLY A 64 -14.52 19.52 -12.06
N LEU A 65 -14.20 19.00 -10.87
CA LEU A 65 -14.20 17.56 -10.62
C LEU A 65 -15.64 17.08 -10.39
N TRP A 66 -16.01 15.97 -11.03
CA TRP A 66 -17.33 15.35 -10.92
C TRP A 66 -17.16 13.88 -10.61
N SER A 67 -17.48 13.46 -9.36
CA SER A 67 -17.29 12.10 -8.86
C SER A 67 -15.94 11.51 -9.26
N TYR A 68 -14.90 12.34 -9.15
CA TYR A 68 -13.55 12.02 -9.58
C TYR A 68 -12.88 11.11 -8.55
N GLU A 69 -12.39 9.95 -9.00
CA GLU A 69 -11.61 9.05 -8.15
C GLU A 69 -10.23 9.66 -7.88
N VAL A 70 -9.96 10.01 -6.62
CA VAL A 70 -8.68 10.60 -6.20
C VAL A 70 -7.53 9.58 -6.29
N GLY A 71 -7.87 8.30 -6.22
CA GLY A 71 -6.91 7.20 -6.22
C GLY A 71 -6.34 6.89 -4.83
N ASP A 72 -6.85 7.54 -3.79
CA ASP A 72 -6.51 7.22 -2.40
C ASP A 72 -7.55 6.27 -1.80
N VAL A 73 -7.06 5.29 -1.05
CA VAL A 73 -7.87 4.43 -0.20
C VAL A 73 -7.88 5.03 1.20
N ILE A 74 -9.07 5.23 1.75
CA ILE A 74 -9.25 5.72 3.10
C ILE A 74 -10.01 4.71 3.96
N ARG A 75 -9.84 4.83 5.27
CA ARG A 75 -10.59 4.07 6.26
C ARG A 75 -11.05 5.03 7.35
N PHE A 76 -12.34 4.96 7.70
CA PHE A 76 -12.85 5.70 8.84
C PHE A 76 -12.42 5.02 10.15
N THR A 77 -11.90 5.80 11.09
CA THR A 77 -11.63 5.34 12.45
C THR A 77 -12.80 5.62 13.37
N GLN A 78 -13.59 6.66 13.04
CA GLN A 78 -14.84 7.02 13.69
C GLN A 78 -15.71 7.87 12.75
N THR A 79 -17.03 7.93 13.04
CA THR A 79 -18.01 8.65 12.22
C THR A 79 -18.59 9.89 12.87
N PHE A 80 -18.20 10.21 14.12
CA PHE A 80 -18.60 11.47 14.78
C PHE A 80 -17.54 11.95 15.79
N PRO A 81 -16.79 13.03 15.52
CA PRO A 81 -16.62 13.62 14.18
C PRO A 81 -15.98 12.62 13.22
N HIS A 82 -16.17 12.79 11.91
CA HIS A 82 -15.60 11.89 10.92
C HIS A 82 -14.07 11.99 10.91
N LYS A 83 -13.40 10.90 11.26
CA LYS A 83 -11.94 10.81 11.20
C LYS A 83 -11.52 9.66 10.29
N ILE A 84 -10.50 9.92 9.49
CA ILE A 84 -9.98 8.99 8.50
C ILE A 84 -8.48 8.74 8.67
N THR A 85 -8.04 7.60 8.22
CA THR A 85 -6.63 7.29 7.91
C THR A 85 -6.51 6.98 6.43
N VAL A 86 -5.37 7.33 5.83
CA VAL A 86 -5.04 6.88 4.46
C VAL A 86 -4.49 5.48 4.56
N ALA A 87 -5.10 4.56 3.81
CA ALA A 87 -4.75 3.13 3.77
C ALA A 87 -3.92 2.76 2.52
N GLY A 88 -3.43 3.76 1.78
CA GLY A 88 -2.63 3.60 0.57
C GLY A 88 -3.31 4.16 -0.67
N ARG A 89 -2.90 3.68 -1.84
CA ARG A 89 -3.51 4.03 -3.12
C ARG A 89 -4.40 2.89 -3.60
N THR A 90 -5.36 3.19 -4.45
CA THR A 90 -6.19 2.15 -5.11
C THR A 90 -5.36 1.23 -6.03
N SER A 91 -4.16 1.67 -6.42
CA SER A 91 -3.15 0.86 -7.12
C SER A 91 -2.29 0.01 -6.20
N ASP A 92 -2.25 0.31 -4.90
CA ASP A 92 -1.37 -0.35 -3.92
C ASP A 92 -2.11 -1.53 -3.30
N MET A 93 -2.42 -2.50 -4.13
CA MET A 93 -3.04 -3.76 -3.75
C MET A 93 -2.45 -4.91 -4.59
N ILE A 94 -2.19 -6.03 -3.95
CA ILE A 94 -1.84 -7.29 -4.61
C ILE A 94 -2.92 -8.30 -4.24
N ASP A 95 -3.56 -8.88 -5.25
CA ASP A 95 -4.61 -9.92 -5.11
C ASP A 95 -4.45 -10.98 -6.20
N GLU A 96 -3.23 -11.32 -6.54
CA GLU A 96 -2.92 -12.26 -7.63
C GLU A 96 -3.38 -13.69 -7.29
N TYR A 97 -3.38 -14.01 -5.99
CA TYR A 97 -3.69 -15.36 -5.48
C TYR A 97 -4.91 -15.38 -4.57
N GLY A 98 -5.69 -14.29 -4.52
CA GLY A 98 -6.86 -14.12 -3.67
C GLY A 98 -6.53 -13.79 -2.21
N GLU A 99 -5.37 -13.18 -1.97
CA GLU A 99 -4.88 -12.75 -0.65
C GLU A 99 -5.28 -11.33 -0.29
N ALA A 100 -5.57 -10.48 -1.28
CA ALA A 100 -5.99 -9.08 -1.14
C ALA A 100 -5.17 -8.28 -0.10
N ILE A 101 -3.85 -8.17 -0.33
CA ILE A 101 -2.95 -7.38 0.53
C ILE A 101 -2.98 -5.91 0.12
N TYR A 102 -3.13 -5.02 1.09
CA TYR A 102 -3.22 -3.57 0.89
C TYR A 102 -1.97 -2.85 1.41
N GLY A 103 -1.74 -1.63 0.89
CA GLY A 103 -0.56 -0.83 1.23
C GLY A 103 -0.41 -0.51 2.71
N ASP A 104 -1.50 -0.32 3.45
CA ASP A 104 -1.46 -0.11 4.90
C ASP A 104 -1.01 -1.37 5.67
N GLU A 105 -1.39 -2.56 5.21
CA GLU A 105 -0.97 -3.84 5.78
C GLU A 105 0.52 -4.10 5.51
N VAL A 106 0.98 -3.82 4.28
CA VAL A 106 2.40 -3.90 3.91
C VAL A 106 3.26 -2.97 4.77
N LEU A 107 2.84 -1.71 4.94
CA LEU A 107 3.57 -0.75 5.76
C LEU A 107 3.60 -1.17 7.24
N ALA A 108 2.50 -1.69 7.76
CA ALA A 108 2.43 -2.19 9.13
C ALA A 108 3.31 -3.44 9.35
N ALA A 109 3.34 -4.36 8.37
CA ALA A 109 4.21 -5.54 8.40
C ALA A 109 5.69 -5.15 8.37
N LEU A 110 6.08 -4.21 7.49
CA LEU A 110 7.45 -3.67 7.45
C LEU A 110 7.85 -3.05 8.78
N LYS A 111 6.97 -2.24 9.37
CA LYS A 111 7.24 -1.65 10.68
C LYS A 111 7.42 -2.72 11.76
N SER A 112 6.56 -3.74 11.78
CA SER A 112 6.67 -4.85 12.73
C SER A 112 7.99 -5.62 12.57
N ALA A 113 8.41 -5.89 11.32
CA ALA A 113 9.67 -6.57 11.03
C ALA A 113 10.89 -5.70 11.42
N CYS A 114 10.86 -4.40 11.17
CA CYS A 114 11.90 -3.47 11.62
C CYS A 114 11.99 -3.43 13.15
N ASP A 115 10.85 -3.31 13.84
CA ASP A 115 10.80 -3.28 15.32
C ASP A 115 11.33 -4.60 15.94
N ALA A 116 11.07 -5.74 15.29
CA ALA A 116 11.51 -7.06 15.77
C ALA A 116 13.00 -7.33 15.53
N THR A 117 13.57 -6.82 14.44
CA THR A 117 14.94 -7.15 14.01
C THR A 117 15.96 -6.01 14.19
N GLY A 118 15.49 -4.79 14.50
CA GLY A 118 16.32 -3.59 14.55
C GLY A 118 16.74 -3.07 13.17
N ALA A 119 16.18 -3.60 12.10
CA ALA A 119 16.46 -3.13 10.75
C ALA A 119 15.83 -1.75 10.47
N HIS A 120 16.42 -1.01 9.51
CA HIS A 120 15.88 0.25 9.00
C HIS A 120 15.78 0.16 7.48
N VAL A 121 14.59 0.43 6.96
CA VAL A 121 14.27 0.37 5.53
C VAL A 121 14.27 1.78 4.94
N SER A 122 15.06 2.02 3.91
CA SER A 122 15.08 3.29 3.13
C SER A 122 13.95 3.31 2.12
N ASP A 123 13.82 2.23 1.34
CA ASP A 123 12.81 2.11 0.29
C ASP A 123 12.41 0.65 0.08
N TYR A 124 11.21 0.42 -0.51
CA TYR A 124 10.73 -0.92 -0.78
C TYR A 124 9.75 -0.96 -1.95
N HIS A 125 9.66 -2.15 -2.55
CA HIS A 125 8.64 -2.51 -3.54
C HIS A 125 8.21 -3.96 -3.33
N VAL A 126 6.91 -4.22 -3.41
CA VAL A 126 6.35 -5.59 -3.28
C VAL A 126 5.66 -5.98 -4.58
N ALA A 127 5.98 -7.18 -5.07
CA ALA A 127 5.40 -7.75 -6.28
C ALA A 127 5.18 -9.26 -6.13
N PRO A 128 4.35 -9.89 -6.98
CA PRO A 128 4.28 -11.34 -7.05
C PRO A 128 5.66 -11.95 -7.34
N ARG A 129 6.05 -13.02 -6.61
CA ARG A 129 7.32 -13.72 -6.83
C ARG A 129 7.31 -14.47 -8.16
N ARG A 130 8.45 -14.50 -8.87
CA ARG A 130 8.62 -15.42 -10.01
C ARG A 130 8.58 -16.85 -9.48
N THR A 131 7.69 -17.66 -10.06
CA THR A 131 7.60 -19.09 -9.77
C THR A 131 8.13 -19.87 -10.96
N THR A 132 8.91 -20.91 -10.69
CA THR A 132 9.26 -21.96 -11.64
C THR A 132 8.31 -23.15 -11.45
N ASN A 133 8.32 -24.10 -12.38
CA ASN A 133 7.43 -25.26 -12.31
C ASN A 133 7.61 -26.03 -10.98
N GLY A 134 6.60 -25.96 -10.13
CA GLY A 134 6.52 -26.66 -8.85
C GLY A 134 6.73 -25.80 -7.60
N ASP A 135 7.10 -24.53 -7.76
CA ASP A 135 7.19 -23.61 -6.63
C ASP A 135 5.80 -23.07 -6.26
N GLN A 136 5.58 -22.87 -4.97
CA GLN A 136 4.38 -22.18 -4.51
C GLN A 136 4.46 -20.69 -4.87
N PRO A 137 3.32 -20.07 -5.23
CA PRO A 137 3.26 -18.63 -5.43
C PRO A 137 3.55 -17.89 -4.10
N GLY A 138 4.04 -16.67 -4.20
CA GLY A 138 4.36 -15.85 -3.05
C GLY A 138 4.64 -14.41 -3.46
N HIS A 139 5.05 -13.58 -2.51
CA HIS A 139 5.45 -12.21 -2.76
C HIS A 139 6.96 -12.04 -2.63
N GLU A 140 7.53 -11.25 -3.53
CA GLU A 140 8.90 -10.79 -3.45
C GLU A 140 8.90 -9.34 -2.94
N TRP A 141 9.68 -9.12 -1.88
CA TRP A 141 9.88 -7.84 -1.22
C TRP A 141 11.27 -7.34 -1.56
N LEU A 142 11.35 -6.42 -2.50
CA LEU A 142 12.60 -5.76 -2.85
C LEU A 142 12.81 -4.61 -1.87
N ILE A 143 13.87 -4.69 -1.08
CA ILE A 143 14.09 -3.76 0.02
C ILE A 143 15.51 -3.18 -0.05
N GLU A 144 15.58 -1.86 -0.03
CA GLU A 144 16.81 -1.11 0.22
C GLU A 144 16.87 -0.78 1.71
N PHE A 145 17.88 -1.34 2.39
CA PHE A 145 18.06 -1.14 3.82
C PHE A 145 19.05 0.00 4.10
N GLU A 146 18.71 0.92 4.98
CA GLU A 146 19.67 1.82 5.62
C GLU A 146 20.54 1.03 6.63
N SER A 147 19.90 0.08 7.35
CA SER A 147 20.54 -0.87 8.23
C SER A 147 19.85 -2.23 8.09
N ALA A 148 20.55 -3.21 7.53
CA ALA A 148 20.00 -4.55 7.31
C ALA A 148 19.86 -5.31 8.64
N PRO A 149 18.91 -6.28 8.73
CA PRO A 149 18.81 -7.17 9.87
C PRO A 149 19.99 -8.14 9.90
N ASP A 150 20.29 -8.71 11.08
CA ASP A 150 21.32 -9.72 11.24
C ASP A 150 21.03 -11.01 10.42
N ALA A 151 19.75 -11.34 10.28
CA ALA A 151 19.27 -12.46 9.47
C ALA A 151 17.99 -12.06 8.70
N LEU A 152 18.00 -12.24 7.37
CA LEU A 152 16.83 -11.96 6.52
C LEU A 152 15.66 -12.89 6.85
N ASP A 153 15.93 -14.16 7.21
CA ASP A 153 14.89 -15.13 7.58
C ASP A 153 14.06 -14.67 8.79
N ASP A 154 14.67 -13.97 9.75
CA ASP A 154 13.97 -13.42 10.90
C ASP A 154 13.07 -12.24 10.50
N PHE A 155 13.52 -11.45 9.55
CA PHE A 155 12.75 -10.33 8.99
C PHE A 155 11.56 -10.85 8.15
N GLU A 156 11.79 -11.84 7.28
CA GLU A 156 10.74 -12.50 6.49
C GLU A 156 9.67 -13.14 7.38
N ARG A 157 10.10 -13.82 8.45
CA ARG A 157 9.18 -14.41 9.42
C ARG A 157 8.32 -13.35 10.11
N ALA A 158 8.90 -12.23 10.53
CA ALA A 158 8.16 -11.15 11.17
C ALA A 158 7.15 -10.48 10.22
N LEU A 159 7.49 -10.34 8.93
CA LEU A 159 6.56 -9.91 7.88
C LEU A 159 5.37 -10.86 7.76
N ASP A 160 5.65 -12.16 7.66
CA ASP A 160 4.65 -13.22 7.48
C ASP A 160 3.69 -13.30 8.67
N GLU A 161 4.23 -13.32 9.90
CA GLU A 161 3.45 -13.37 11.13
C GLU A 161 2.51 -12.18 11.23
N HIS A 162 3.00 -10.96 10.94
CA HIS A 162 2.16 -9.77 10.99
C HIS A 162 1.06 -9.78 9.93
N LEU A 163 1.37 -10.15 8.68
CA LEU A 163 0.38 -10.24 7.60
C LEU A 163 -0.70 -11.29 7.91
N GLN A 164 -0.33 -12.44 8.47
CA GLN A 164 -1.29 -13.45 8.90
C GLN A 164 -2.21 -12.96 10.02
N ASP A 165 -1.72 -12.12 10.93
CA ASP A 165 -2.51 -11.55 12.03
C ASP A 165 -3.53 -10.51 11.54
N VAL A 166 -3.16 -9.64 10.59
CA VAL A 166 -3.99 -8.52 10.18
C VAL A 166 -4.86 -8.79 8.93
N ASN A 167 -4.48 -9.76 8.09
CA ASN A 167 -5.18 -10.09 6.85
C ASN A 167 -5.66 -11.55 6.84
N ARG A 168 -6.98 -11.70 7.01
CA ARG A 168 -7.62 -13.02 7.04
C ARG A 168 -7.45 -13.80 5.73
N HIS A 169 -7.48 -13.14 4.58
CA HIS A 169 -7.36 -13.83 3.28
C HIS A 169 -5.96 -14.35 3.09
N TYR A 170 -4.96 -13.56 3.41
CA TYR A 170 -3.56 -13.97 3.44
C TYR A 170 -3.36 -15.17 4.39
N HIS A 171 -3.85 -15.08 5.63
CA HIS A 171 -3.78 -16.17 6.61
C HIS A 171 -4.34 -17.50 6.07
N ILE A 172 -5.55 -17.47 5.48
CA ILE A 172 -6.18 -18.67 4.90
C ILE A 172 -5.32 -19.28 3.78
N ARG A 173 -4.71 -18.44 2.92
CA ARG A 173 -3.82 -18.92 1.84
C ARG A 173 -2.55 -19.55 2.38
N ARG A 174 -1.96 -18.96 3.44
CA ARG A 174 -0.79 -19.50 4.14
C ARG A 174 -1.11 -20.83 4.86
N GLU A 175 -2.20 -20.88 5.60
CA GLU A 175 -2.64 -22.09 6.32
C GLU A 175 -2.97 -23.24 5.36
N GLY A 176 -3.52 -22.93 4.20
CA GLY A 176 -3.88 -23.90 3.16
C GLY A 176 -2.77 -24.27 2.19
N ASP A 177 -1.51 -23.88 2.46
CA ASP A 177 -0.34 -24.10 1.58
C ASP A 177 -0.59 -23.63 0.13
N ALA A 178 -1.46 -22.64 -0.06
CA ALA A 178 -1.76 -22.06 -1.37
C ALA A 178 -0.88 -20.84 -1.70
N LEU A 179 -0.20 -20.27 -0.71
CA LEU A 179 0.72 -19.14 -0.83
C LEU A 179 1.95 -19.41 0.04
N ASP A 180 3.14 -19.15 -0.49
CA ASP A 180 4.38 -19.19 0.26
C ASP A 180 4.62 -17.91 1.06
N GLY A 181 5.55 -17.93 2.02
CA GLY A 181 5.94 -16.76 2.81
C GLY A 181 6.55 -15.65 1.97
N PRO A 182 6.68 -14.44 2.56
CA PRO A 182 7.39 -13.34 1.94
C PRO A 182 8.85 -13.75 1.65
N HIS A 183 9.35 -13.37 0.49
CA HIS A 183 10.76 -13.51 0.15
C HIS A 183 11.39 -12.13 0.01
N VAL A 184 12.44 -11.85 0.77
CA VAL A 184 13.12 -10.56 0.78
C VAL A 184 14.37 -10.60 -0.10
N SER A 185 14.37 -9.77 -1.14
CA SER A 185 15.52 -9.46 -1.97
C SER A 185 16.12 -8.14 -1.51
N ALA A 186 17.23 -8.20 -0.78
CA ALA A 186 17.95 -6.99 -0.34
C ALA A 186 18.63 -6.35 -1.55
N LEU A 187 18.30 -5.11 -1.84
CA LEU A 187 18.89 -4.33 -2.92
C LEU A 187 20.08 -3.50 -2.40
N PRO A 188 21.08 -3.20 -3.24
CA PRO A 188 22.16 -2.29 -2.90
C PRO A 188 21.65 -0.87 -2.68
N ASP A 189 22.43 -0.08 -1.93
CA ASP A 189 22.15 1.32 -1.66
C ASP A 189 22.03 2.13 -2.97
N GLY A 190 20.97 2.93 -3.09
CA GLY A 190 20.66 3.73 -4.27
C GLY A 190 19.97 2.98 -5.42
N ALA A 191 19.63 1.70 -5.29
CA ALA A 191 18.99 0.92 -6.35
C ALA A 191 17.68 1.54 -6.86
N PHE A 192 16.83 2.02 -5.96
CA PHE A 192 15.58 2.69 -6.32
C PHE A 192 15.81 4.01 -7.06
N TYR A 193 16.79 4.78 -6.66
CA TYR A 193 17.17 6.01 -7.32
C TYR A 193 17.74 5.76 -8.73
N ASN A 194 18.63 4.80 -8.86
CA ASN A 194 19.23 4.40 -10.14
C ASN A 194 18.15 3.91 -11.12
N TRP A 195 17.19 3.13 -10.64
CA TRP A 195 16.06 2.69 -11.45
C TRP A 195 15.18 3.87 -11.90
N LEU A 196 14.88 4.83 -11.01
CA LEU A 196 14.12 6.03 -11.39
C LEU A 196 14.84 6.84 -12.47
N GLN A 197 16.17 7.01 -12.35
CA GLN A 197 16.97 7.70 -13.37
C GLN A 197 16.97 6.99 -14.71
N ALA A 198 16.94 5.66 -14.71
CA ALA A 198 16.96 4.88 -15.94
C ALA A 198 15.60 4.85 -16.65
N THR A 199 14.49 5.08 -15.93
CA THR A 199 13.13 4.94 -16.45
C THR A 199 12.41 6.26 -16.70
N ASN A 200 12.92 7.38 -16.18
CA ASN A 200 12.30 8.70 -16.34
C ASN A 200 13.30 9.72 -16.90
N ASP A 201 12.90 10.44 -17.95
CA ASP A 201 13.71 11.50 -18.56
C ASP A 201 13.89 12.71 -17.62
N ASP A 202 12.89 12.96 -16.74
CA ASP A 202 12.89 14.03 -15.74
C ASP A 202 12.45 13.49 -14.37
N ILE A 203 13.35 13.52 -13.39
CA ILE A 203 13.03 13.20 -12.00
C ILE A 203 12.66 14.48 -11.28
N SER A 204 11.40 14.56 -10.85
CA SER A 204 10.92 15.63 -9.96
C SER A 204 10.72 15.09 -8.54
N GLY A 205 10.57 15.98 -7.56
CA GLY A 205 10.24 15.57 -6.19
C GLY A 205 8.89 14.84 -6.05
N GLN A 206 8.11 14.72 -7.13
CA GLN A 206 6.85 13.96 -7.17
C GLN A 206 7.01 12.59 -7.84
N THR A 207 8.14 12.32 -8.48
CA THR A 207 8.42 11.01 -9.10
C THR A 207 8.72 10.01 -8.00
N LYS A 208 7.92 8.95 -7.91
CA LYS A 208 8.07 7.89 -6.87
C LYS A 208 8.02 6.53 -7.51
N VAL A 209 8.75 5.58 -6.93
CA VAL A 209 8.56 4.16 -7.26
C VAL A 209 7.25 3.70 -6.64
N PRO A 210 6.39 2.97 -7.37
CA PRO A 210 5.22 2.31 -6.78
C PRO A 210 5.67 1.40 -5.63
N ARG A 211 4.97 1.46 -4.50
CA ARG A 211 5.28 0.61 -3.33
C ARG A 211 4.87 -0.84 -3.53
N MET A 212 3.89 -1.06 -4.40
CA MET A 212 3.33 -2.37 -4.71
C MET A 212 2.89 -2.41 -6.17
N SER A 213 2.90 -3.58 -6.76
CA SER A 213 2.28 -3.79 -8.08
C SER A 213 1.80 -5.25 -8.23
N ALA A 214 0.66 -5.44 -8.91
CA ALA A 214 0.18 -6.77 -9.29
C ALA A 214 1.04 -7.41 -10.40
N GLY A 215 1.81 -6.60 -11.14
CA GLY A 215 2.76 -7.06 -12.15
C GLY A 215 4.21 -6.99 -11.69
N ARG A 216 5.13 -7.51 -12.50
CA ARG A 216 6.56 -7.57 -12.17
C ARG A 216 7.44 -6.54 -12.88
N ASP A 217 6.89 -5.68 -13.72
CA ASP A 217 7.70 -4.75 -14.54
C ASP A 217 8.62 -3.86 -13.70
N VAL A 218 8.10 -3.34 -12.58
CA VAL A 218 8.88 -2.53 -11.63
C VAL A 218 9.91 -3.38 -10.90
N ALA A 219 9.50 -4.53 -10.36
CA ALA A 219 10.39 -5.44 -9.64
C ALA A 219 11.54 -5.92 -10.53
N ASP A 220 11.25 -6.34 -11.75
CA ASP A 220 12.26 -6.81 -12.70
C ASP A 220 13.20 -5.68 -13.13
N GLY A 221 12.67 -4.47 -13.27
CA GLY A 221 13.47 -3.28 -13.54
C GLY A 221 14.42 -2.91 -12.40
N LEU A 222 13.96 -3.00 -11.15
CA LEU A 222 14.78 -2.77 -9.95
C LEU A 222 15.91 -3.80 -9.83
N LEU A 223 15.59 -5.10 -10.01
CA LEU A 223 16.60 -6.16 -10.00
C LEU A 223 17.65 -5.96 -11.11
N ALA A 224 17.21 -5.63 -12.33
CA ALA A 224 18.12 -5.35 -13.44
C ALA A 224 18.98 -4.07 -13.23
N ALA A 225 18.51 -3.12 -12.45
CA ALA A 225 19.29 -1.93 -12.07
C ALA A 225 20.33 -2.29 -11.00
N ALA A 226 19.96 -3.14 -10.04
CA ALA A 226 20.84 -3.61 -8.97
C ALA A 226 22.01 -4.49 -9.49
N ASP A 227 21.79 -5.26 -10.56
CA ASP A 227 22.84 -6.13 -11.18
C ASP A 227 23.89 -5.36 -11.97
N ARG A 228 23.76 -4.03 -12.16
CA ARG A 228 24.67 -3.21 -12.99
C ARG A 228 25.76 -2.50 -12.20
N ASP A 229 25.69 -2.51 -10.88
CA ASP A 229 26.70 -1.97 -9.95
C ASP A 229 27.60 -3.09 -9.41
#